data_610f5a2aae9031c5045968ac43f958bc
#
_entry.id   610f5a2aae9031c5045968ac43f958bc
#
_cell.length_a   1.000
_cell.length_b   1.000
_cell.length_c   1.000
_cell.angle_alpha   90.00
_cell.angle_beta   90.00
_cell.angle_gamma   90.00
#
_symmetry.space_group_name_H-M   'P 1'
#
loop_
_entity.id
_entity.type
_entity.pdbx_description
1 polymer ?
#
loop_
_entity_poly.entity_id
_entity_poly.type
_entity_poly.pdbx_seq_one_letter_code
_entity_poly.pdbx_strand_id
1 'polypeptide(L)'
;RFEFGVMSRKLSYDKRIVPFLKKYKSLTKEDRRVFDLALKNSDAAKIEEIYGKYKGLEESHNDVALVLDELYDMLKEVGYDPNYRSQYFPRKVADFEGLQQYLTSIGEYEPDGPIGRAIKEATKIKGKTLTADEEASVINNTIRGYGPNVSKTLGNLKGRKIEFVDDDINQFYMDSPDALMYYIEKALVWHQPIGGYLQPRTLAI
;
A
#
# COMPACT_ATOMS: atom_id res chain seq x y z
N ARG A 1 17.87 24.08 -6.81
CA ARG A 1 16.72 24.49 -5.95
C ARG A 1 15.70 23.36 -5.75
N PHE A 2 15.50 22.47 -6.68
CA PHE A 2 14.49 21.40 -6.60
C PHE A 2 14.85 20.27 -5.63
N GLU A 3 16.06 19.76 -5.66
CA GLU A 3 16.52 18.71 -4.74
C GLU A 3 16.42 19.13 -3.28
N PHE A 4 16.65 20.39 -2.98
CA PHE A 4 16.48 20.96 -1.64
C PHE A 4 15.03 20.89 -1.12
N GLY A 5 14.05 21.06 -1.97
CA GLY A 5 12.63 21.00 -1.57
C GLY A 5 12.19 19.58 -1.18
N VAL A 6 12.60 18.57 -1.93
CA VAL A 6 12.29 17.16 -1.64
C VAL A 6 13.03 16.70 -0.39
N MET A 7 14.30 17.06 -0.27
CA MET A 7 15.12 16.70 0.88
C MET A 7 14.62 17.35 2.17
N SER A 8 14.17 18.61 2.10
CA SER A 8 13.56 19.32 3.22
C SER A 8 12.23 18.68 3.66
N ARG A 9 11.38 18.29 2.71
CA ARG A 9 10.11 17.58 3.02
C ARG A 9 10.39 16.20 3.61
N LYS A 10 11.33 15.44 3.03
CA LYS A 10 11.72 14.14 3.58
C LYS A 10 12.18 14.27 5.03
N LEU A 11 13.06 15.21 5.32
CA LEU A 11 13.53 15.48 6.68
C LEU A 11 12.39 15.88 7.64
N SER A 12 11.40 16.65 7.16
CA SER A 12 10.22 16.99 7.95
C SER A 12 9.38 15.77 8.28
N TYR A 13 9.14 14.91 7.30
CA TYR A 13 8.39 13.67 7.50
C TYR A 13 9.15 12.69 8.40
N ASP A 14 10.45 12.51 8.19
CA ASP A 14 11.29 11.65 9.02
C ASP A 14 11.21 12.05 10.50
N LYS A 15 11.25 13.36 10.82
CA LYS A 15 11.12 13.86 12.20
C LYS A 15 9.79 13.47 12.85
N ARG A 16 8.70 13.46 12.09
CA ARG A 16 7.36 13.10 12.57
C ARG A 16 7.17 11.60 12.69
N ILE A 17 7.83 10.81 11.85
CA ILE A 17 7.69 9.36 11.78
C ILE A 17 8.62 8.63 12.76
N VAL A 18 9.81 9.17 13.02
CA VAL A 18 10.79 8.54 13.92
C VAL A 18 10.23 8.19 15.30
N PRO A 19 9.40 9.03 15.96
CA PRO A 19 8.76 8.65 17.23
C PRO A 19 7.91 7.38 17.11
N PHE A 20 7.09 7.27 16.07
CA PHE A 20 6.29 6.08 15.78
C PHE A 20 7.18 4.84 15.58
N LEU A 21 8.23 4.93 14.75
CA LEU A 21 9.15 3.81 14.50
C LEU A 21 9.82 3.33 15.80
N LYS A 22 10.20 4.25 16.69
CA LYS A 22 10.77 3.91 18.00
C LYS A 22 9.75 3.19 18.89
N LYS A 23 8.51 3.70 18.95
CA LYS A 23 7.42 3.08 19.71
C LYS A 23 7.09 1.69 19.16
N TYR A 24 6.94 1.56 17.85
CA TYR A 24 6.69 0.28 17.20
C TYR A 24 7.78 -0.75 17.53
N LYS A 25 9.05 -0.38 17.49
CA LYS A 25 10.16 -1.26 17.85
C LYS A 25 10.17 -1.65 19.34
N SER A 26 9.60 -0.82 20.21
CA SER A 26 9.49 -1.11 21.64
C SER A 26 8.36 -2.05 22.03
N LEU A 27 7.44 -2.36 21.11
CA LEU A 27 6.37 -3.34 21.33
C LEU A 27 6.97 -4.74 21.56
N THR A 28 6.29 -5.56 22.36
CA THR A 28 6.62 -7.00 22.45
C THR A 28 6.48 -7.64 21.07
N LYS A 29 7.10 -8.78 20.84
CA LYS A 29 7.02 -9.49 19.57
C LYS A 29 5.55 -9.80 19.19
N GLU A 30 4.76 -10.22 20.18
CA GLU A 30 3.35 -10.56 19.98
C GLU A 30 2.51 -9.31 19.68
N ASP A 31 2.60 -8.26 20.52
CA ASP A 31 1.84 -7.04 20.30
C ASP A 31 2.25 -6.34 18.98
N ARG A 32 3.51 -6.46 18.57
CA ARG A 32 3.97 -5.97 17.27
C ARG A 32 3.30 -6.71 16.12
N ARG A 33 3.21 -8.04 16.20
CA ARG A 33 2.51 -8.85 15.18
C ARG A 33 1.02 -8.47 15.10
N VAL A 34 0.36 -8.37 16.25
CA VAL A 34 -1.06 -7.97 16.31
C VAL A 34 -1.25 -6.56 15.76
N PHE A 35 -0.39 -5.62 16.13
CA PHE A 35 -0.48 -4.24 15.68
C PHE A 35 -0.19 -4.09 14.18
N ASP A 36 0.81 -4.82 13.66
CA ASP A 36 1.15 -4.86 12.25
C ASP A 36 -0.04 -5.32 11.39
N LEU A 37 -0.69 -6.42 11.79
CA LEU A 37 -1.91 -6.91 11.15
C LEU A 37 -3.07 -5.92 11.24
N ALA A 38 -3.26 -5.31 12.43
CA ALA A 38 -4.31 -4.33 12.64
C ALA A 38 -4.14 -3.10 11.75
N LEU A 39 -2.91 -2.58 11.62
CA LEU A 39 -2.58 -1.49 10.70
C LEU A 39 -2.87 -1.87 9.24
N LYS A 40 -2.43 -3.06 8.81
CA LYS A 40 -2.67 -3.54 7.44
C LYS A 40 -4.15 -3.71 7.12
N ASN A 41 -4.94 -4.09 8.10
CA ASN A 41 -6.38 -4.34 7.94
C ASN A 41 -7.27 -3.14 8.30
N SER A 42 -6.68 -2.06 8.81
CA SER A 42 -7.43 -0.90 9.36
C SER A 42 -8.41 -1.36 10.47
N ASP A 43 -7.96 -2.30 11.32
CA ASP A 43 -8.73 -2.82 12.45
C ASP A 43 -8.62 -1.87 13.65
N ALA A 44 -9.53 -0.90 13.69
CA ALA A 44 -9.54 0.14 14.71
C ALA A 44 -9.60 -0.43 16.13
N ALA A 45 -10.38 -1.50 16.36
CA ALA A 45 -10.54 -2.07 17.70
C ALA A 45 -9.23 -2.65 18.24
N LYS A 46 -8.49 -3.38 17.41
CA LYS A 46 -7.17 -3.92 17.80
C LYS A 46 -6.11 -2.83 17.91
N ILE A 47 -6.16 -1.80 17.07
CA ILE A 47 -5.28 -0.63 17.16
C ILE A 47 -5.47 0.05 18.53
N GLU A 48 -6.71 0.32 18.92
CA GLU A 48 -7.05 0.92 20.22
C GLU A 48 -6.62 0.05 21.40
N GLU A 49 -6.78 -1.26 21.31
CA GLU A 49 -6.30 -2.20 22.34
C GLU A 49 -4.79 -2.04 22.56
N ILE A 50 -4.01 -1.94 21.49
CA ILE A 50 -2.55 -1.77 21.60
C ILE A 50 -2.18 -0.38 22.13
N TYR A 51 -2.91 0.68 21.76
CA TYR A 51 -2.70 2.01 22.33
C TYR A 51 -2.85 2.01 23.85
N GLY A 52 -3.86 1.30 24.37
CA GLY A 52 -4.07 1.16 25.81
C GLY A 52 -2.89 0.54 26.57
N LYS A 53 -2.08 -0.29 25.90
CA LYS A 53 -0.89 -0.92 26.48
C LYS A 53 0.38 -0.05 26.42
N TYR A 54 0.48 0.85 25.41
CA TYR A 54 1.73 1.56 25.10
C TYR A 54 1.55 3.08 25.03
N LYS A 55 1.87 3.75 26.14
CA LYS A 55 1.74 5.21 26.25
C LYS A 55 2.47 5.96 25.13
N GLY A 56 1.76 6.89 24.49
CA GLY A 56 2.28 7.75 23.42
C GLY A 56 2.44 7.06 22.07
N LEU A 57 1.96 5.81 21.92
CA LEU A 57 1.90 5.14 20.61
C LEU A 57 0.82 5.76 19.74
N GLU A 58 -0.36 6.04 20.30
CA GLU A 58 -1.47 6.70 19.61
C GLU A 58 -1.04 8.06 19.06
N GLU A 59 -0.46 8.93 19.89
CA GLU A 59 0.02 10.25 19.47
C GLU A 59 0.99 10.14 18.29
N SER A 60 1.98 9.25 18.39
CA SER A 60 2.96 9.05 17.34
C SER A 60 2.37 8.45 16.05
N HIS A 61 1.33 7.62 16.16
CA HIS A 61 0.62 7.10 14.99
C HIS A 61 -0.26 8.17 14.33
N ASN A 62 -0.87 9.06 15.12
CA ASN A 62 -1.61 10.20 14.59
C ASN A 62 -0.70 11.14 13.78
N ASP A 63 0.55 11.34 14.21
CA ASP A 63 1.54 12.09 13.43
C ASP A 63 1.84 11.42 12.07
N VAL A 64 1.88 10.08 12.03
CA VAL A 64 2.01 9.33 10.77
C VAL A 64 0.77 9.50 9.89
N ALA A 65 -0.43 9.45 10.46
CA ALA A 65 -1.67 9.66 9.72
C ALA A 65 -1.70 11.04 9.06
N LEU A 66 -1.30 12.09 9.77
CA LEU A 66 -1.17 13.44 9.21
C LEU A 66 -0.14 13.51 8.07
N VAL A 67 0.98 12.79 8.16
CA VAL A 67 1.93 12.70 7.03
C VAL A 67 1.31 12.01 5.82
N LEU A 68 0.54 10.94 6.03
CA LEU A 68 -0.14 10.23 4.95
C LEU A 68 -1.22 11.10 4.28
N ASP A 69 -1.96 11.91 5.05
CA ASP A 69 -2.94 12.85 4.53
C ASP A 69 -2.27 13.96 3.70
N GLU A 70 -1.17 14.53 4.18
CA GLU A 70 -0.38 15.51 3.42
C GLU A 70 0.16 14.92 2.10
N LEU A 71 0.61 13.66 2.11
CA LEU A 71 1.05 12.97 0.90
C LEU A 71 -0.11 12.71 -0.06
N TYR A 72 -1.29 12.37 0.47
CA TYR A 72 -2.50 12.21 -0.31
C TYR A 72 -2.87 13.50 -1.05
N ASP A 73 -2.94 14.62 -0.33
CA ASP A 73 -3.26 15.93 -0.90
C ASP A 73 -2.23 16.34 -1.95
N MET A 74 -0.94 16.16 -1.65
CA MET A 74 0.14 16.44 -2.57
C MET A 74 0.05 15.64 -3.88
N LEU A 75 -0.30 14.36 -3.81
CA LEU A 75 -0.47 13.51 -4.98
C LEU A 75 -1.69 13.91 -5.80
N LYS A 76 -2.77 14.34 -5.13
CA LYS A 76 -3.97 14.84 -5.77
C LYS A 76 -3.72 16.15 -6.53
N GLU A 77 -2.93 17.06 -5.97
CA GLU A 77 -2.53 18.31 -6.63
C GLU A 77 -1.80 18.08 -7.95
N VAL A 78 -1.03 17.02 -8.07
CA VAL A 78 -0.32 16.66 -9.31
C VAL A 78 -1.12 15.74 -10.25
N GLY A 79 -2.42 15.58 -9.98
CA GLY A 79 -3.35 14.87 -10.85
C GLY A 79 -3.42 13.37 -10.65
N TYR A 80 -2.85 12.84 -9.56
CA TYR A 80 -3.14 11.48 -9.12
C TYR A 80 -4.43 11.49 -8.30
N ASP A 81 -5.26 10.46 -8.47
CA ASP A 81 -6.47 10.23 -7.69
C ASP A 81 -6.30 8.95 -6.85
N PRO A 82 -5.58 9.02 -5.73
CA PRO A 82 -5.48 7.90 -4.82
C PRO A 82 -6.82 7.72 -4.12
N ASN A 83 -7.30 6.48 -4.04
CA ASN A 83 -8.51 6.17 -3.26
C ASN A 83 -8.23 6.47 -1.78
N TYR A 84 -8.83 7.55 -1.27
CA TYR A 84 -8.75 7.88 0.15
C TYR A 84 -9.45 6.81 0.98
N ARG A 85 -8.79 6.36 2.04
CA ARG A 85 -9.37 5.50 3.06
C ARG A 85 -9.03 6.08 4.42
N SER A 86 -10.02 6.28 5.27
CA SER A 86 -9.78 6.60 6.67
C SER A 86 -8.95 5.47 7.31
N GLN A 87 -8.02 5.82 8.16
CA GLN A 87 -7.11 4.87 8.82
C GLN A 87 -6.27 4.03 7.82
N TYR A 88 -5.97 4.62 6.64
CA TYR A 88 -5.11 3.98 5.67
C TYR A 88 -3.71 3.79 6.22
N PHE A 89 -3.20 2.57 6.13
CA PHE A 89 -1.78 2.30 6.34
C PHE A 89 -1.23 1.57 5.09
N PRO A 90 -0.04 1.95 4.59
CA PRO A 90 0.53 1.34 3.39
C PRO A 90 0.79 -0.16 3.57
N ARG A 91 0.56 -0.92 2.50
CA ARG A 91 0.96 -2.33 2.39
C ARG A 91 1.89 -2.50 1.20
N LYS A 92 2.88 -3.36 1.36
CA LYS A 92 3.78 -3.71 0.26
C LYS A 92 4.09 -5.19 0.31
N VAL A 93 3.84 -5.89 -0.78
CA VAL A 93 4.27 -7.29 -0.94
C VAL A 93 5.80 -7.31 -1.05
N ALA A 94 6.45 -8.08 -0.20
CA ALA A 94 7.88 -8.31 -0.18
C ALA A 94 8.25 -9.55 -1.00
N ASP A 95 7.52 -10.65 -0.78
CA ASP A 95 7.69 -11.91 -1.50
C ASP A 95 6.47 -12.19 -2.40
N PHE A 96 6.59 -11.78 -3.65
CA PHE A 96 5.52 -11.93 -4.62
C PHE A 96 5.33 -13.39 -5.06
N GLU A 97 6.42 -14.11 -5.27
CA GLU A 97 6.37 -15.49 -5.74
C GLU A 97 5.80 -16.43 -4.68
N GLY A 98 6.25 -16.28 -3.42
CA GLY A 98 5.72 -17.02 -2.30
C GLY A 98 4.23 -16.76 -2.09
N LEU A 99 3.79 -15.49 -2.15
CA LEU A 99 2.38 -15.13 -2.05
C LEU A 99 1.56 -15.77 -3.18
N GLN A 100 2.05 -15.75 -4.41
CA GLN A 100 1.36 -16.38 -5.55
C GLN A 100 1.21 -17.87 -5.36
N GLN A 101 2.27 -18.57 -4.94
CA GLN A 101 2.23 -20.01 -4.68
C GLN A 101 1.24 -20.34 -3.55
N TYR A 102 1.26 -19.58 -2.47
CA TYR A 102 0.34 -19.75 -1.36
C TYR A 102 -1.12 -19.57 -1.80
N LEU A 103 -1.45 -18.46 -2.46
CA LEU A 103 -2.81 -18.18 -2.94
C LEU A 103 -3.30 -19.26 -3.93
N THR A 104 -2.41 -19.81 -4.76
CA THR A 104 -2.72 -20.94 -5.62
C THR A 104 -3.08 -22.19 -4.80
N SER A 105 -2.32 -22.47 -3.76
CA SER A 105 -2.49 -23.67 -2.93
C SER A 105 -3.81 -23.67 -2.13
N ILE A 106 -4.32 -22.49 -1.77
CA ILE A 106 -5.58 -22.34 -1.02
C ILE A 106 -6.81 -22.07 -1.89
N GLY A 107 -6.68 -22.17 -3.22
CA GLY A 107 -7.80 -22.03 -4.15
C GLY A 107 -8.27 -20.60 -4.42
N GLU A 108 -7.51 -19.57 -4.07
CA GLU A 108 -7.87 -18.17 -4.32
C GLU A 108 -7.99 -17.80 -5.82
N TYR A 109 -7.49 -18.69 -6.69
CA TYR A 109 -7.67 -18.65 -8.15
C TYR A 109 -9.01 -19.24 -8.62
N GLU A 110 -9.76 -19.87 -7.72
CA GLU A 110 -11.09 -20.34 -8.03
C GLU A 110 -12.01 -19.18 -8.48
N PRO A 111 -13.04 -19.46 -9.29
CA PRO A 111 -13.87 -18.44 -9.91
C PRO A 111 -14.47 -17.39 -8.95
N ASP A 112 -14.67 -17.75 -7.70
CA ASP A 112 -15.23 -16.88 -6.67
C ASP A 112 -14.17 -16.29 -5.71
N GLY A 113 -12.90 -16.69 -5.86
CA GLY A 113 -11.76 -16.10 -5.18
C GLY A 113 -11.42 -14.69 -5.71
N PRO A 114 -10.60 -13.91 -4.99
CA PRO A 114 -10.21 -12.56 -5.40
C PRO A 114 -9.60 -12.50 -6.79
N ILE A 115 -8.76 -13.47 -7.12
CA ILE A 115 -8.08 -13.56 -8.42
C ILE A 115 -9.06 -13.99 -9.50
N GLY A 116 -9.89 -15.02 -9.24
CA GLY A 116 -10.92 -15.46 -10.17
C GLY A 116 -11.91 -14.33 -10.52
N ARG A 117 -12.36 -13.57 -9.53
CA ARG A 117 -13.20 -12.38 -9.74
C ARG A 117 -12.52 -11.32 -10.60
N ALA A 118 -11.22 -11.05 -10.37
CA ALA A 118 -10.46 -10.09 -11.16
C ALA A 118 -10.33 -10.54 -12.63
N ILE A 119 -10.11 -11.83 -12.88
CA ILE A 119 -10.06 -12.41 -14.23
C ILE A 119 -11.43 -12.28 -14.91
N LYS A 120 -12.53 -12.61 -14.21
CA LYS A 120 -13.90 -12.44 -14.73
C LYS A 120 -14.18 -10.99 -15.10
N GLU A 121 -13.83 -10.04 -14.22
CA GLU A 121 -14.00 -8.60 -14.46
C GLU A 121 -13.21 -8.12 -15.68
N ALA A 122 -11.93 -8.51 -15.77
CA ALA A 122 -11.09 -8.16 -16.92
C ALA A 122 -11.63 -8.74 -18.25
N THR A 123 -12.08 -9.99 -18.23
CA THR A 123 -12.72 -10.64 -19.36
C THR A 123 -13.99 -9.89 -19.80
N LYS A 124 -14.82 -9.49 -18.85
CA LYS A 124 -16.03 -8.70 -19.13
C LYS A 124 -15.70 -7.33 -19.75
N ILE A 125 -14.71 -6.63 -19.22
CA ILE A 125 -14.26 -5.33 -19.74
C ILE A 125 -13.73 -5.47 -21.17
N LYS A 126 -12.95 -6.51 -21.44
CA LYS A 126 -12.37 -6.77 -22.75
C LYS A 126 -13.40 -7.24 -23.78
N GLY A 127 -14.52 -7.84 -23.34
CA GLY A 127 -15.55 -8.43 -24.19
C GLY A 127 -15.13 -9.71 -24.90
N LYS A 128 -13.98 -10.31 -24.54
CA LYS A 128 -13.47 -11.59 -25.08
C LYS A 128 -12.55 -12.26 -24.06
N THR A 129 -12.30 -13.56 -24.25
CA THR A 129 -11.38 -14.33 -23.41
C THR A 129 -9.98 -13.68 -23.39
N LEU A 130 -9.37 -13.65 -22.22
CA LEU A 130 -7.99 -13.20 -22.04
C LEU A 130 -7.00 -14.20 -22.64
N THR A 131 -5.90 -13.71 -23.19
CA THR A 131 -4.75 -14.55 -23.51
C THR A 131 -4.00 -14.92 -22.23
N ALA A 132 -3.12 -15.94 -22.27
CA ALA A 132 -2.33 -16.35 -21.12
C ALA A 132 -1.49 -15.19 -20.53
N ASP A 133 -0.90 -14.33 -21.38
CA ASP A 133 -0.12 -13.16 -20.95
C ASP A 133 -0.99 -12.09 -20.28
N GLU A 134 -2.20 -11.86 -20.82
CA GLU A 134 -3.15 -10.93 -20.22
C GLU A 134 -3.68 -11.43 -18.88
N GLU A 135 -3.96 -12.72 -18.79
CA GLU A 135 -4.37 -13.36 -17.54
C GLU A 135 -3.26 -13.26 -16.48
N ALA A 136 -2.01 -13.60 -16.85
CA ALA A 136 -0.86 -13.41 -15.97
C ALA A 136 -0.70 -11.96 -15.51
N SER A 137 -0.94 -11.01 -16.40
CA SER A 137 -0.92 -9.57 -16.06
C SER A 137 -2.03 -9.20 -15.06
N VAL A 138 -3.25 -9.71 -15.23
CA VAL A 138 -4.37 -9.50 -14.29
C VAL A 138 -4.04 -10.09 -12.93
N ILE A 139 -3.51 -11.32 -12.89
CA ILE A 139 -3.08 -11.99 -11.66
C ILE A 139 -2.03 -11.15 -10.93
N ASN A 140 -0.95 -10.79 -11.62
CA ASN A 140 0.12 -9.97 -11.08
C ASN A 140 -0.39 -8.63 -10.53
N ASN A 141 -1.28 -7.97 -11.27
CA ASN A 141 -1.87 -6.72 -10.85
C ASN A 141 -2.77 -6.89 -9.61
N THR A 142 -3.54 -7.97 -9.55
CA THR A 142 -4.42 -8.26 -8.41
C THR A 142 -3.62 -8.51 -7.14
N ILE A 143 -2.59 -9.34 -7.20
CA ILE A 143 -1.72 -9.65 -6.05
C ILE A 143 -0.99 -8.38 -5.57
N ARG A 144 -0.52 -7.53 -6.49
CA ARG A 144 0.15 -6.27 -6.15
C ARG A 144 -0.81 -5.15 -5.70
N GLY A 145 -2.11 -5.42 -5.65
CA GLY A 145 -3.13 -4.41 -5.32
C GLY A 145 -3.49 -3.50 -6.49
N TYR A 146 -3.14 -3.87 -7.72
CA TYR A 146 -3.52 -3.14 -8.92
C TYR A 146 -4.85 -3.67 -9.45
N GLY A 147 -5.67 -2.78 -10.03
CA GLY A 147 -6.91 -3.20 -10.69
C GLY A 147 -6.64 -3.84 -12.05
N PRO A 148 -7.64 -4.53 -12.62
CA PRO A 148 -7.55 -5.13 -13.95
C PRO A 148 -7.43 -4.10 -15.08
N ASN A 149 -7.73 -2.83 -14.82
CA ASN A 149 -7.65 -1.75 -15.79
C ASN A 149 -6.32 -1.01 -15.69
N VAL A 150 -5.79 -0.60 -16.84
CA VAL A 150 -4.68 0.35 -16.95
C VAL A 150 -5.21 1.72 -16.48
N SER A 151 -5.21 1.94 -15.19
CA SER A 151 -5.52 3.24 -14.60
C SER A 151 -4.28 4.14 -14.68
N LYS A 152 -4.49 5.45 -14.85
CA LYS A 152 -3.42 6.45 -14.75
C LYS A 152 -2.83 6.55 -13.33
N THR A 153 -3.48 5.93 -12.35
CA THR A 153 -3.04 5.90 -10.95
C THR A 153 -1.88 4.93 -10.78
N LEU A 154 -0.86 5.36 -10.06
CA LEU A 154 0.29 4.54 -9.70
C LEU A 154 -0.11 3.28 -8.95
N GLY A 155 0.64 2.20 -9.17
CA GLY A 155 0.32 0.91 -8.58
C GLY A 155 0.22 0.90 -7.07
N ASN A 156 1.13 1.59 -6.38
CA ASN A 156 1.13 1.73 -4.92
C ASN A 156 0.03 2.65 -4.37
N LEU A 157 -0.67 3.39 -5.25
CA LEU A 157 -1.78 4.28 -4.90
C LEU A 157 -3.15 3.70 -5.27
N LYS A 158 -3.19 2.54 -5.93
CA LYS A 158 -4.44 1.87 -6.28
C LYS A 158 -5.10 1.23 -5.07
N GLY A 159 -6.42 1.13 -5.12
CA GLY A 159 -7.20 0.43 -4.10
C GLY A 159 -6.75 -1.03 -3.91
N ARG A 160 -6.84 -1.50 -2.68
CA ARG A 160 -6.51 -2.88 -2.32
C ARG A 160 -7.45 -3.85 -2.98
N LYS A 161 -6.95 -4.92 -3.58
CA LYS A 161 -7.75 -6.02 -4.12
C LYS A 161 -7.83 -7.20 -3.16
N ILE A 162 -6.76 -7.48 -2.43
CA ILE A 162 -6.79 -8.34 -1.25
C ILE A 162 -7.13 -7.43 -0.07
N GLU A 163 -8.38 -7.48 0.39
CA GLU A 163 -8.86 -6.55 1.42
C GLU A 163 -8.35 -6.92 2.81
N PHE A 164 -8.23 -8.20 3.09
CA PHE A 164 -7.81 -8.72 4.39
C PHE A 164 -6.45 -9.43 4.30
N VAL A 165 -5.58 -9.17 5.28
CA VAL A 165 -4.31 -9.88 5.48
C VAL A 165 -4.40 -10.61 6.81
N ASP A 166 -4.37 -11.94 6.78
CA ASP A 166 -4.24 -12.80 7.96
C ASP A 166 -2.78 -13.13 8.25
N ASP A 167 -2.54 -13.93 9.28
CA ASP A 167 -1.20 -14.34 9.67
C ASP A 167 -0.47 -15.13 8.57
N ASP A 168 -1.19 -15.96 7.83
CA ASP A 168 -0.62 -16.82 6.80
C ASP A 168 -0.17 -16.00 5.57
N ILE A 169 -0.94 -14.97 5.24
CA ILE A 169 -0.61 -14.05 4.14
C ILE A 169 0.41 -12.99 4.58
N ASN A 170 0.41 -12.59 5.85
CA ASN A 170 1.25 -11.52 6.36
C ASN A 170 2.75 -11.76 6.17
N GLN A 171 3.19 -13.02 6.19
CA GLN A 171 4.59 -13.39 5.97
C GLN A 171 5.15 -12.94 4.61
N PHE A 172 4.28 -12.70 3.61
CA PHE A 172 4.66 -12.25 2.28
C PHE A 172 4.68 -10.72 2.13
N TYR A 173 4.29 -10.00 3.18
CA TYR A 173 4.27 -8.54 3.18
C TYR A 173 5.44 -7.96 3.97
N MET A 174 5.87 -6.77 3.60
CA MET A 174 6.76 -5.97 4.43
C MET A 174 6.09 -5.66 5.77
N ASP A 175 6.87 -5.53 6.82
CA ASP A 175 6.40 -4.93 8.08
C ASP A 175 5.85 -3.52 7.80
N SER A 176 4.83 -3.13 8.57
CA SER A 176 4.16 -1.84 8.38
C SER A 176 5.10 -0.63 8.38
N PRO A 177 6.13 -0.51 9.25
CA PRO A 177 7.12 0.54 9.16
C PRO A 177 7.89 0.60 7.84
N ASP A 178 8.32 -0.55 7.34
CA ASP A 178 9.09 -0.62 6.09
C ASP A 178 8.21 -0.29 4.88
N ALA A 179 6.96 -0.75 4.89
CA ALA A 179 5.97 -0.40 3.89
C ALA A 179 5.65 1.10 3.90
N LEU A 180 5.57 1.73 5.08
CA LEU A 180 5.38 3.17 5.25
C LEU A 180 6.54 3.96 4.64
N MET A 181 7.77 3.60 5.00
CA MET A 181 8.97 4.29 4.46
C MET A 181 9.06 4.15 2.95
N TYR A 182 8.81 2.95 2.42
CA TYR A 182 8.74 2.71 0.97
C TYR A 182 7.69 3.60 0.30
N TYR A 183 6.48 3.70 0.87
CA TYR A 183 5.40 4.52 0.33
C TYR A 183 5.77 6.00 0.27
N ILE A 184 6.33 6.54 1.35
CA ILE A 184 6.74 7.94 1.44
C ILE A 184 7.82 8.27 0.41
N GLU A 185 8.85 7.42 0.30
CA GLU A 185 9.91 7.61 -0.69
C GLU A 185 9.37 7.62 -2.11
N LYS A 186 8.46 6.71 -2.43
CA LYS A 186 7.82 6.67 -3.74
C LYS A 186 6.96 7.90 -3.99
N ALA A 187 6.10 8.30 -3.05
CA ALA A 187 5.24 9.47 -3.18
C ALA A 187 6.05 10.75 -3.40
N LEU A 188 7.16 10.95 -2.67
CA LEU A 188 8.04 12.10 -2.83
C LEU A 188 8.74 12.14 -4.20
N VAL A 189 9.17 10.99 -4.71
CA VAL A 189 9.78 10.91 -6.06
C VAL A 189 8.78 11.26 -7.15
N TRP A 190 7.51 10.85 -6.99
CA TRP A 190 6.48 11.06 -8.01
C TRP A 190 5.91 12.47 -8.03
N HIS A 191 6.02 13.21 -6.95
CA HIS A 191 5.68 14.63 -6.90
C HIS A 191 6.73 15.52 -7.62
N GLN A 192 7.86 14.99 -8.06
CA GLN A 192 8.87 15.78 -8.74
C GLN A 192 8.39 16.23 -10.13
N PRO A 193 8.27 17.53 -10.41
CA PRO A 193 8.05 17.99 -11.77
C PRO A 193 9.27 17.65 -12.62
N ILE A 194 9.07 16.85 -13.64
CA ILE A 194 10.11 16.51 -14.62
C ILE A 194 10.26 17.71 -15.55
N GLY A 195 11.34 18.47 -15.36
CA GLY A 195 11.84 19.42 -16.35
C GLY A 195 10.81 20.37 -16.97
N GLY A 196 9.98 21.04 -16.14
CA GLY A 196 9.10 22.11 -16.61
C GLY A 196 7.87 21.67 -17.44
N TYR A 197 7.63 20.37 -17.63
CA TYR A 197 6.45 19.84 -18.28
C TYR A 197 5.75 18.84 -17.36
N LEU A 198 4.55 19.17 -16.92
CA LEU A 198 3.57 18.24 -16.35
C LEU A 198 3.14 17.26 -17.45
N GLN A 199 3.91 16.21 -17.67
CA GLN A 199 3.44 15.09 -18.47
C GLN A 199 3.17 13.91 -17.54
N PRO A 200 1.94 13.34 -17.54
CA PRO A 200 1.70 12.07 -16.91
C PRO A 200 2.58 11.03 -17.61
N ARG A 201 3.53 10.45 -16.88
CA ARG A 201 4.31 9.32 -17.42
C ARG A 201 3.36 8.18 -17.73
N THR A 202 3.10 7.97 -18.99
CA THR A 202 2.65 6.68 -19.50
C THR A 202 3.84 5.74 -19.33
N LEU A 203 3.86 4.95 -18.27
CA LEU A 203 4.74 3.79 -18.23
C LEU A 203 4.11 2.76 -19.17
N ALA A 204 4.71 2.62 -20.32
CA ALA A 204 4.60 1.42 -21.11
C ALA A 204 5.18 0.26 -20.27
N ILE A 205 4.32 -0.74 -20.04
CA ILE A 205 4.53 -2.16 -19.70
C ILE A 205 5.44 -2.45 -18.51
#